data_afbf3b62ff8045b9275b9c3ffa657444
#
_entry.id   afbf3b62ff8045b9275b9c3ffa657444
#
_cell.length_a   1.000
_cell.length_b   1.000
_cell.length_c   1.000
_cell.angle_alpha   90.00
_cell.angle_beta   90.00
_cell.angle_gamma   90.00
#
_symmetry.space_group_name_H-M   'P 1'
#
loop_
_entity.id
_entity.type
_entity.pdbx_description
1 polymer ?
#
loop_
_entity_poly.entity_id
_entity_poly.type
_entity_poly.pdbx_seq_one_letter_code
_entity_poly.pdbx_strand_id
1 'polypeptide(L)'
;MKNKKLILGCALGNCVHIGGLNHFLRLAEYEGYRTISLGPAVPIERLFDEIEKHSPDIVAVSYRLTPEVASNLFDSLKELIDKKKLQKIKFIFGGTPSVAKVAREKKIFEKVFDGTESLDEIKAYLRGSFLENQQEIFPQTLIERINLKYPYPIIRHHFGRPSLEETIEGVKKIAEAQVLDVISLGTDQNAQEFFFQPELMRPELDGAGGVPVRKPEDLKAIYEASRCGNYPLMRCYSGTNELLKWAEMSVETINNAWAAIPLTWYSVMDGRSKRPLEVSIAENQSVMKWYAERNIPVEVNESHQWSLRDAHDSLAVTMAFLAAYNAKKMGVKDYVAQFMFNTPPGTTPQMDIAKMMAKNELIEELSDENFRVYREVRAGIAHFSPNPQIAKGQLAASALISLSLKPHILHVVAYCEGDHAVYPEELIESCNIVHGVIQNTLNGLPDVSGDEIIINRKNQLKEEARDLLEAIKKFGENMSDDPWSDAKVLASAIKIGILDTPHFVGNPHLCGKIKTNLINGAWYAIDEYGNVLTEKERLKKFFS
;
A
#
# COMPACT_ATOMS: atom_id res chain seq x y z
N MET A 1 -14.77 17.11 -14.66
CA MET A 1 -14.22 17.47 -13.34
C MET A 1 -15.18 18.44 -12.69
N LYS A 2 -15.89 18.04 -11.62
CA LYS A 2 -16.77 18.96 -10.86
C LYS A 2 -15.93 20.03 -10.18
N ASN A 3 -16.35 21.28 -10.22
CA ASN A 3 -15.68 22.41 -9.58
C ASN A 3 -15.55 22.17 -8.05
N LYS A 4 -14.34 21.80 -7.60
CA LYS A 4 -14.04 21.76 -6.16
C LYS A 4 -14.10 23.19 -5.62
N LYS A 5 -14.72 23.41 -4.46
CA LYS A 5 -14.73 24.72 -3.78
C LYS A 5 -13.31 25.19 -3.52
N LEU A 6 -13.06 26.47 -3.69
CA LEU A 6 -11.74 27.08 -3.57
C LEU A 6 -11.61 27.86 -2.27
N ILE A 7 -10.56 27.59 -1.52
CA ILE A 7 -10.13 28.37 -0.35
C ILE A 7 -8.87 29.17 -0.72
N LEU A 8 -8.94 30.48 -0.59
CA LEU A 8 -7.80 31.39 -0.71
C LEU A 8 -7.32 31.75 0.70
N GLY A 9 -6.04 31.55 1.02
CA GLY A 9 -5.50 31.76 2.36
C GLY A 9 -4.31 32.72 2.40
N CYS A 10 -4.23 33.58 3.44
CA CYS A 10 -3.08 34.45 3.68
C CYS A 10 -2.84 34.73 5.17
N ALA A 11 -1.59 35.05 5.53
CA ALA A 11 -1.31 35.80 6.76
C ALA A 11 -1.35 37.30 6.45
N LEU A 12 -2.28 38.02 7.10
CA LEU A 12 -2.66 39.37 6.74
C LEU A 12 -1.67 40.42 7.25
N GLY A 13 -1.52 41.52 6.50
CA GLY A 13 -0.76 42.70 6.89
C GLY A 13 0.72 42.40 7.07
N ASN A 14 1.23 42.60 8.27
CA ASN A 14 2.65 42.35 8.62
C ASN A 14 2.88 41.00 9.31
N CYS A 15 1.89 40.11 9.36
CA CYS A 15 2.02 38.80 10.03
C CYS A 15 2.77 37.80 9.17
N VAL A 16 3.88 37.28 9.68
CA VAL A 16 4.71 36.27 9.02
C VAL A 16 4.41 34.84 9.50
N HIS A 17 3.56 34.69 10.48
CA HIS A 17 3.23 33.38 11.09
C HIS A 17 2.19 32.64 10.25
N ILE A 18 2.68 31.81 9.35
CA ILE A 18 1.84 31.10 8.36
C ILE A 18 1.59 29.62 8.69
N GLY A 19 2.27 29.06 9.70
CA GLY A 19 2.20 27.63 10.02
C GLY A 19 0.78 27.11 10.24
N GLY A 20 -0.01 27.80 11.08
CA GLY A 20 -1.41 27.43 11.35
C GLY A 20 -2.31 27.52 10.12
N LEU A 21 -2.12 28.56 9.30
CA LEU A 21 -2.85 28.71 8.04
C LEU A 21 -2.52 27.58 7.06
N ASN A 22 -1.24 27.27 6.87
CA ASN A 22 -0.83 26.19 5.98
C ASN A 22 -1.36 24.84 6.47
N HIS A 23 -1.37 24.64 7.80
CA HIS A 23 -1.98 23.43 8.39
C HIS A 23 -3.48 23.34 8.06
N PHE A 24 -4.21 24.43 8.20
CA PHE A 24 -5.64 24.51 7.85
C PHE A 24 -5.87 24.27 6.35
N LEU A 25 -5.08 24.90 5.47
CA LEU A 25 -5.22 24.73 4.01
C LEU A 25 -4.95 23.28 3.59
N ARG A 26 -3.92 22.63 4.14
CA ARG A 26 -3.67 21.20 3.90
C ARG A 26 -4.83 20.34 4.38
N LEU A 27 -5.38 20.63 5.55
CA LEU A 27 -6.54 19.91 6.06
C LEU A 27 -7.76 20.07 5.13
N ALA A 28 -7.97 21.27 4.62
CA ALA A 28 -9.02 21.55 3.64
C ALA A 28 -8.81 20.77 2.32
N GLU A 29 -7.57 20.60 1.87
CA GLU A 29 -7.25 19.76 0.71
C GLU A 29 -7.64 18.30 0.95
N TYR A 30 -7.37 17.76 2.14
CA TYR A 30 -7.83 16.42 2.54
C TYR A 30 -9.35 16.28 2.53
N GLU A 31 -10.04 17.34 2.94
CA GLU A 31 -11.51 17.40 2.92
C GLU A 31 -12.07 17.78 1.53
N GLY A 32 -11.23 17.74 0.47
CA GLY A 32 -11.65 17.85 -0.93
C GLY A 32 -11.70 19.27 -1.52
N TYR A 33 -11.26 20.29 -0.81
CA TYR A 33 -11.15 21.65 -1.35
C TYR A 33 -9.95 21.80 -2.29
N ARG A 34 -10.00 22.81 -3.16
CA ARG A 34 -8.79 23.39 -3.77
C ARG A 34 -8.29 24.51 -2.87
N THR A 35 -6.98 24.69 -2.75
CA THR A 35 -6.42 25.77 -1.95
C THR A 35 -5.43 26.61 -2.73
N ILE A 36 -5.34 27.88 -2.40
CA ILE A 36 -4.30 28.82 -2.85
C ILE A 36 -3.76 29.52 -1.62
N SER A 37 -2.47 29.39 -1.34
CA SER A 37 -1.80 30.16 -0.29
C SER A 37 -1.11 31.37 -0.91
N LEU A 38 -1.48 32.58 -0.46
CA LEU A 38 -0.81 33.83 -0.88
C LEU A 38 0.48 34.08 -0.09
N GLY A 39 0.72 33.30 0.97
CA GLY A 39 1.89 33.43 1.78
C GLY A 39 1.76 34.37 3.00
N PRO A 40 2.92 34.72 3.60
CA PRO A 40 2.98 35.63 4.73
C PRO A 40 2.94 37.10 4.32
N ALA A 41 2.62 37.97 5.29
CA ALA A 41 2.72 39.40 5.18
C ALA A 41 1.97 40.01 3.97
N VAL A 42 0.74 39.54 3.71
CA VAL A 42 -0.04 39.90 2.54
C VAL A 42 -0.78 41.24 2.82
N PRO A 43 -0.52 42.31 2.05
CA PRO A 43 -1.30 43.55 2.12
C PRO A 43 -2.77 43.29 1.78
N ILE A 44 -3.66 44.09 2.37
CA ILE A 44 -5.11 43.95 2.15
C ILE A 44 -5.45 44.12 0.67
N GLU A 45 -4.86 45.10 0.01
CA GLU A 45 -5.07 45.41 -1.41
C GLU A 45 -4.75 44.18 -2.29
N ARG A 46 -3.60 43.55 -2.05
CA ARG A 46 -3.21 42.31 -2.75
C ARG A 46 -4.18 41.16 -2.49
N LEU A 47 -4.67 41.02 -1.27
CA LEU A 47 -5.69 40.02 -0.97
C LEU A 47 -6.93 40.20 -1.83
N PHE A 48 -7.41 41.43 -1.98
CA PHE A 48 -8.60 41.73 -2.79
C PHE A 48 -8.36 41.53 -4.28
N ASP A 49 -7.19 41.87 -4.80
CA ASP A 49 -6.82 41.60 -6.20
C ASP A 49 -6.85 40.09 -6.50
N GLU A 50 -6.33 39.30 -5.59
CA GLU A 50 -6.34 37.82 -5.75
C GLU A 50 -7.75 37.22 -5.53
N ILE A 51 -8.61 37.83 -4.70
CA ILE A 51 -10.01 37.43 -4.58
C ILE A 51 -10.76 37.68 -5.91
N GLU A 52 -10.55 38.83 -6.55
CA GLU A 52 -11.17 39.15 -7.85
C GLU A 52 -10.69 38.21 -8.94
N LYS A 53 -9.40 37.91 -8.96
CA LYS A 53 -8.77 37.01 -9.95
C LYS A 53 -9.23 35.56 -9.83
N HIS A 54 -9.36 35.04 -8.62
CA HIS A 54 -9.61 33.62 -8.37
C HIS A 54 -11.05 33.27 -8.01
N SER A 55 -11.86 34.26 -7.60
CA SER A 55 -13.25 34.09 -7.19
C SER A 55 -13.44 32.95 -6.19
N PRO A 56 -12.77 32.97 -5.02
CA PRO A 56 -12.82 31.86 -4.06
C PRO A 56 -14.19 31.76 -3.38
N ASP A 57 -14.53 30.54 -2.93
CA ASP A 57 -15.73 30.33 -2.09
C ASP A 57 -15.49 30.74 -0.64
N ILE A 58 -14.24 30.56 -0.17
CA ILE A 58 -13.82 30.90 1.21
C ILE A 58 -12.50 31.66 1.17
N VAL A 59 -12.38 32.70 1.99
CA VAL A 59 -11.13 33.41 2.26
C VAL A 59 -10.71 33.16 3.70
N ALA A 60 -9.57 32.49 3.88
CA ALA A 60 -8.98 32.16 5.17
C ALA A 60 -7.86 33.16 5.50
N VAL A 61 -8.05 34.00 6.49
CA VAL A 61 -7.04 34.96 6.95
C VAL A 61 -6.49 34.56 8.30
N SER A 62 -5.18 34.73 8.49
CA SER A 62 -4.54 34.54 9.80
C SER A 62 -3.79 35.78 10.26
N TYR A 63 -3.76 35.97 11.59
CA TYR A 63 -2.98 37.01 12.22
C TYR A 63 -2.66 36.66 13.68
N ARG A 64 -1.42 36.85 14.12
CA ARG A 64 -0.95 36.38 15.45
C ARG A 64 -0.19 37.43 16.26
N LEU A 65 -0.09 38.67 15.77
CA LEU A 65 0.69 39.68 16.46
C LEU A 65 -0.17 40.39 17.52
N THR A 66 -0.40 41.69 17.40
CA THR A 66 -1.11 42.47 18.44
C THR A 66 -2.59 42.67 18.15
N PRO A 67 -3.47 42.62 19.15
CA PRO A 67 -4.91 42.87 19.00
C PRO A 67 -5.24 44.25 18.40
N GLU A 68 -4.46 45.27 18.74
CA GLU A 68 -4.69 46.64 18.27
C GLU A 68 -4.48 46.76 16.76
N VAL A 69 -3.37 46.19 16.26
CA VAL A 69 -3.10 46.19 14.81
C VAL A 69 -4.12 45.33 14.07
N ALA A 70 -4.48 44.17 14.65
CA ALA A 70 -5.52 43.30 14.09
C ALA A 70 -6.86 44.04 13.96
N SER A 71 -7.27 44.82 14.98
CA SER A 71 -8.50 45.61 14.95
C SER A 71 -8.55 46.53 13.74
N ASN A 72 -7.48 47.29 13.50
CA ASN A 72 -7.38 48.22 12.37
C ASN A 72 -7.41 47.47 11.02
N LEU A 73 -6.69 46.35 10.91
CA LEU A 73 -6.71 45.52 9.71
C LEU A 73 -8.11 44.96 9.42
N PHE A 74 -8.84 44.52 10.45
CA PHE A 74 -10.19 43.98 10.29
C PHE A 74 -11.20 45.08 9.95
N ASP A 75 -11.02 46.31 10.44
CA ASP A 75 -11.86 47.46 10.03
C ASP A 75 -11.66 47.77 8.55
N SER A 76 -10.40 47.84 8.08
CA SER A 76 -10.08 48.02 6.66
C SER A 76 -10.61 46.85 5.80
N LEU A 77 -10.50 45.61 6.29
CA LEU A 77 -11.03 44.44 5.61
C LEU A 77 -12.57 44.53 5.45
N LYS A 78 -13.27 44.92 6.51
CA LYS A 78 -14.73 45.13 6.50
C LYS A 78 -15.16 46.19 5.50
N GLU A 79 -14.51 47.34 5.51
CA GLU A 79 -14.80 48.43 4.60
C GLU A 79 -14.67 48.00 3.12
N LEU A 80 -13.62 47.25 2.80
CA LEU A 80 -13.40 46.75 1.44
C LEU A 80 -14.38 45.64 1.04
N ILE A 81 -14.75 44.73 1.96
CA ILE A 81 -15.80 43.72 1.72
C ILE A 81 -17.12 44.40 1.35
N ASP A 82 -17.52 45.45 2.09
CA ASP A 82 -18.75 46.18 1.86
C ASP A 82 -18.68 46.97 0.54
N LYS A 83 -17.58 47.67 0.29
CA LYS A 83 -17.37 48.47 -0.92
C LYS A 83 -17.39 47.63 -2.19
N LYS A 84 -16.76 46.44 -2.16
CA LYS A 84 -16.67 45.51 -3.30
C LYS A 84 -17.84 44.53 -3.38
N LYS A 85 -18.82 44.62 -2.46
CA LYS A 85 -20.03 43.75 -2.40
C LYS A 85 -19.70 42.25 -2.38
N LEU A 86 -18.74 41.85 -1.55
CA LEU A 86 -18.23 40.46 -1.46
C LEU A 86 -18.92 39.62 -0.37
N GLN A 87 -20.13 40.00 0.08
CA GLN A 87 -20.87 39.30 1.14
C GLN A 87 -21.24 37.85 0.81
N LYS A 88 -21.09 37.42 -0.45
CA LYS A 88 -21.29 36.03 -0.85
C LYS A 88 -20.08 35.12 -0.56
N ILE A 89 -18.90 35.71 -0.36
CA ILE A 89 -17.68 34.97 -0.04
C ILE A 89 -17.62 34.80 1.48
N LYS A 90 -17.35 33.60 1.92
CA LYS A 90 -17.19 33.27 3.34
C LYS A 90 -15.80 33.69 3.80
N PHE A 91 -15.69 34.56 4.77
CA PHE A 91 -14.43 34.91 5.41
C PHE A 91 -14.30 34.15 6.71
N ILE A 92 -13.15 33.51 6.93
CA ILE A 92 -12.80 32.79 8.16
C ILE A 92 -11.48 33.32 8.71
N PHE A 93 -11.29 33.19 10.00
CA PHE A 93 -10.10 33.67 10.69
C PHE A 93 -9.45 32.63 11.56
N GLY A 94 -8.11 32.64 11.61
CA GLY A 94 -7.30 31.83 12.54
C GLY A 94 -6.22 32.67 13.21
N GLY A 95 -6.12 32.62 14.56
CA GLY A 95 -5.13 33.41 15.30
C GLY A 95 -4.96 32.98 16.75
N THR A 96 -4.22 33.78 17.52
CA THR A 96 -4.12 33.61 18.97
C THR A 96 -5.42 33.94 19.67
N PRO A 97 -5.72 33.42 20.88
CA PRO A 97 -6.97 33.71 21.60
C PRO A 97 -7.27 35.19 21.74
N SER A 98 -6.25 36.02 22.00
CA SER A 98 -6.41 37.47 22.14
C SER A 98 -6.86 38.16 20.84
N VAL A 99 -6.30 37.76 19.70
CA VAL A 99 -6.67 38.33 18.39
C VAL A 99 -7.99 37.73 17.90
N ALA A 100 -8.24 36.44 18.17
CA ALA A 100 -9.50 35.79 17.86
C ALA A 100 -10.71 36.46 18.56
N LYS A 101 -10.52 36.96 19.79
CA LYS A 101 -11.52 37.76 20.48
C LYS A 101 -11.89 38.99 19.66
N VAL A 102 -10.90 39.76 19.20
CA VAL A 102 -11.14 40.94 18.33
C VAL A 102 -11.84 40.55 17.03
N ALA A 103 -11.42 39.44 16.42
CA ALA A 103 -12.04 38.94 15.19
C ALA A 103 -13.55 38.64 15.38
N ARG A 104 -13.93 38.02 16.50
CA ARG A 104 -15.34 37.74 16.85
C ARG A 104 -16.16 39.03 17.04
N GLU A 105 -15.57 40.06 17.65
CA GLU A 105 -16.22 41.35 17.87
C GLU A 105 -16.53 42.09 16.55
N LYS A 106 -15.69 41.97 15.53
CA LYS A 106 -15.88 42.62 14.23
C LYS A 106 -17.01 42.02 13.38
N LYS A 107 -17.46 40.80 13.64
CA LYS A 107 -18.59 40.10 12.98
C LYS A 107 -18.50 40.03 11.45
N ILE A 108 -17.27 39.95 10.91
CA ILE A 108 -17.02 39.78 9.48
C ILE A 108 -16.63 38.34 9.12
N PHE A 109 -16.26 37.55 10.12
CA PHE A 109 -15.83 36.19 9.93
C PHE A 109 -16.96 35.21 10.26
N GLU A 110 -17.25 34.28 9.34
CA GLU A 110 -18.23 33.20 9.55
C GLU A 110 -17.77 32.25 10.66
N LYS A 111 -16.46 31.93 10.66
CA LYS A 111 -15.83 31.09 11.69
C LYS A 111 -14.51 31.72 12.15
N VAL A 112 -14.27 31.65 13.44
CA VAL A 112 -13.03 32.11 14.08
C VAL A 112 -12.43 30.98 14.86
N PHE A 113 -11.21 30.61 14.48
CA PHE A 113 -10.37 29.60 15.14
C PHE A 113 -9.35 30.31 16.03
N ASP A 114 -9.18 29.85 17.27
CA ASP A 114 -8.24 30.45 18.23
C ASP A 114 -7.11 29.48 18.67
N GLY A 115 -7.09 28.30 18.08
CA GLY A 115 -6.09 27.27 18.33
C GLY A 115 -6.44 26.31 19.48
N THR A 116 -7.64 26.43 20.06
CA THR A 116 -8.16 25.47 21.06
C THR A 116 -9.01 24.37 20.43
N GLU A 117 -9.42 24.56 19.16
CA GLU A 117 -10.23 23.59 18.44
C GLU A 117 -9.46 22.29 18.18
N SER A 118 -10.12 21.17 18.40
CA SER A 118 -9.61 19.86 18.01
C SER A 118 -9.57 19.69 16.47
N LEU A 119 -8.75 18.78 16.00
CA LEU A 119 -8.69 18.44 14.57
C LEU A 119 -10.06 18.04 14.02
N ASP A 120 -10.85 17.32 14.82
CA ASP A 120 -12.18 16.85 14.41
C ASP A 120 -13.20 17.97 14.32
N GLU A 121 -13.11 19.01 15.17
CA GLU A 121 -13.95 20.20 15.06
C GLU A 121 -13.65 21.00 13.78
N ILE A 122 -12.37 21.12 13.40
CA ILE A 122 -11.97 21.78 12.15
C ILE A 122 -12.47 20.97 10.94
N LYS A 123 -12.32 19.65 10.97
CA LYS A 123 -12.85 18.74 9.92
C LYS A 123 -14.38 18.83 9.83
N ALA A 124 -15.07 18.84 10.95
CA ALA A 124 -16.53 18.97 10.99
C ALA A 124 -17.01 20.29 10.35
N TYR A 125 -16.30 21.39 10.60
CA TYR A 125 -16.57 22.67 9.94
C TYR A 125 -16.37 22.57 8.42
N LEU A 126 -15.25 22.02 7.97
CA LEU A 126 -14.96 21.86 6.54
C LEU A 126 -15.99 20.94 5.86
N ARG A 127 -16.36 19.84 6.48
CA ARG A 127 -17.41 18.92 6.00
C ARG A 127 -18.81 19.56 6.02
N GLY A 128 -19.12 20.36 7.02
CA GLY A 128 -20.42 21.06 7.13
C GLY A 128 -20.69 22.03 5.99
N SER A 129 -19.66 22.75 5.51
CA SER A 129 -19.78 23.59 4.33
C SER A 129 -19.73 22.83 2.99
N PHE A 130 -19.40 21.52 3.02
CA PHE A 130 -19.33 20.64 1.85
C PHE A 130 -20.59 19.79 1.66
N LEU A 131 -21.35 19.51 2.73
CA LEU A 131 -22.48 18.57 2.73
C LEU A 131 -23.67 19.00 1.86
N GLU A 132 -23.68 20.23 1.33
CA GLU A 132 -24.86 20.70 0.59
C GLU A 132 -24.98 20.14 -0.85
N ASN A 133 -23.99 19.44 -1.45
CA ASN A 133 -24.21 18.89 -2.82
C ASN A 133 -23.18 17.88 -3.41
N GLN A 134 -22.61 16.91 -2.71
CA GLN A 134 -21.90 15.83 -3.40
C GLN A 134 -22.06 14.47 -2.72
N GLN A 135 -22.81 13.55 -3.34
CA GLN A 135 -22.58 12.11 -3.15
C GLN A 135 -21.18 11.80 -3.70
N GLU A 136 -20.20 11.58 -2.82
CA GLU A 136 -18.91 11.04 -3.24
C GLU A 136 -19.15 9.62 -3.80
N ILE A 137 -18.82 9.43 -5.07
CA ILE A 137 -18.89 8.11 -5.69
C ILE A 137 -17.56 7.41 -5.41
N PHE A 138 -17.58 6.40 -4.56
CA PHE A 138 -16.42 5.55 -4.29
C PHE A 138 -16.43 4.34 -5.25
N PRO A 139 -15.49 4.28 -6.21
CA PRO A 139 -15.39 3.14 -7.12
C PRO A 139 -15.27 1.81 -6.38
N GLN A 140 -15.96 0.79 -6.87
CA GLN A 140 -16.02 -0.53 -6.24
C GLN A 140 -15.04 -1.53 -6.86
N THR A 141 -14.24 -1.13 -7.84
CA THR A 141 -13.19 -1.95 -8.45
C THR A 141 -11.81 -1.39 -8.17
N LEU A 142 -10.79 -2.27 -8.13
CA LEU A 142 -9.40 -1.88 -7.90
C LEU A 142 -8.94 -0.81 -8.91
N ILE A 143 -9.15 -1.07 -10.20
CA ILE A 143 -8.62 -0.22 -11.28
C ILE A 143 -9.26 1.17 -11.26
N GLU A 144 -10.57 1.24 -11.06
CA GLU A 144 -11.26 2.53 -10.95
C GLU A 144 -10.82 3.31 -9.71
N ARG A 145 -10.55 2.62 -8.58
CA ARG A 145 -10.06 3.26 -7.36
C ARG A 145 -8.64 3.81 -7.55
N ILE A 146 -7.74 3.08 -8.22
CA ILE A 146 -6.41 3.55 -8.59
C ILE A 146 -6.52 4.79 -9.50
N ASN A 147 -7.35 4.75 -10.52
CA ASN A 147 -7.52 5.85 -11.47
C ASN A 147 -8.09 7.12 -10.81
N LEU A 148 -9.01 6.95 -9.85
CA LEU A 148 -9.56 8.07 -9.07
C LEU A 148 -8.50 8.79 -8.25
N LYS A 149 -7.57 8.02 -7.66
CA LYS A 149 -6.54 8.53 -6.75
C LYS A 149 -5.29 9.06 -7.46
N TYR A 150 -5.06 8.68 -8.73
CA TYR A 150 -3.86 9.09 -9.46
C TYR A 150 -3.61 10.60 -9.34
N PRO A 151 -2.36 11.06 -9.08
CA PRO A 151 -1.10 10.31 -9.04
C PRO A 151 -0.74 9.67 -7.68
N TYR A 152 -1.63 9.75 -6.68
CA TYR A 152 -1.41 9.17 -5.36
C TYR A 152 -1.64 7.67 -5.39
N PRO A 153 -0.80 6.84 -4.76
CA PRO A 153 -1.10 5.44 -4.61
C PRO A 153 -2.34 5.26 -3.72
N ILE A 154 -3.13 4.22 -4.01
CA ILE A 154 -4.12 3.76 -3.04
C ILE A 154 -3.40 3.09 -1.86
N ILE A 155 -3.97 3.20 -0.67
CA ILE A 155 -3.41 2.60 0.55
C ILE A 155 -4.23 1.39 0.94
N ARG A 156 -3.55 0.29 1.27
CA ARG A 156 -4.15 -0.89 1.87
C ARG A 156 -3.44 -1.32 3.15
N HIS A 157 -4.14 -2.03 4.01
CA HIS A 157 -3.60 -2.67 5.21
C HIS A 157 -4.29 -4.01 5.46
N HIS A 158 -3.59 -4.94 6.14
CA HIS A 158 -4.20 -6.14 6.67
C HIS A 158 -4.93 -5.84 7.97
N PHE A 159 -6.12 -6.42 8.14
CA PHE A 159 -6.85 -6.33 9.39
C PHE A 159 -7.64 -7.61 9.66
N GLY A 160 -7.61 -8.07 10.90
CA GLY A 160 -8.37 -9.20 11.44
C GLY A 160 -7.98 -9.41 12.89
N ARG A 161 -8.96 -9.37 13.80
CA ARG A 161 -8.78 -9.61 15.23
C ARG A 161 -9.13 -11.06 15.55
N PRO A 162 -8.65 -11.61 16.67
CA PRO A 162 -9.00 -12.98 17.11
C PRO A 162 -10.50 -13.19 17.43
N SER A 163 -11.34 -12.19 17.27
CA SER A 163 -12.78 -12.22 17.46
C SER A 163 -13.50 -11.61 16.24
N LEU A 164 -14.63 -12.20 15.86
CA LEU A 164 -15.47 -11.69 14.76
C LEU A 164 -16.03 -10.30 15.10
N GLU A 165 -16.53 -10.14 16.32
CA GLU A 165 -17.13 -8.88 16.82
C GLU A 165 -16.10 -7.75 16.83
N GLU A 166 -14.90 -7.99 17.41
CA GLU A 166 -13.82 -7.00 17.38
C GLU A 166 -13.39 -6.64 15.95
N THR A 167 -13.42 -7.61 15.04
CA THR A 167 -13.10 -7.36 13.63
C THR A 167 -14.15 -6.49 12.97
N ILE A 168 -15.44 -6.75 13.19
CA ILE A 168 -16.55 -5.96 12.64
C ILE A 168 -16.48 -4.51 13.15
N GLU A 169 -16.32 -4.32 14.47
CA GLU A 169 -16.17 -2.98 15.06
C GLU A 169 -14.94 -2.25 14.54
N GLY A 170 -13.80 -2.95 14.44
CA GLY A 170 -12.55 -2.39 13.94
C GLY A 170 -12.64 -2.00 12.48
N VAL A 171 -13.22 -2.83 11.62
CA VAL A 171 -13.44 -2.54 10.20
C VAL A 171 -14.31 -1.28 10.02
N LYS A 172 -15.40 -1.16 10.79
CA LYS A 172 -16.24 0.04 10.78
C LYS A 172 -15.44 1.30 11.16
N LYS A 173 -14.69 1.23 12.25
CA LYS A 173 -13.86 2.34 12.74
C LYS A 173 -12.81 2.77 11.72
N ILE A 174 -12.14 1.81 11.07
CA ILE A 174 -11.15 2.05 10.02
C ILE A 174 -11.80 2.71 8.80
N ALA A 175 -12.98 2.23 8.37
CA ALA A 175 -13.71 2.81 7.25
C ALA A 175 -14.16 4.24 7.54
N GLU A 176 -14.69 4.51 8.74
CA GLU A 176 -15.09 5.85 9.18
C GLU A 176 -13.90 6.83 9.24
N ALA A 177 -12.70 6.35 9.58
CA ALA A 177 -11.48 7.16 9.61
C ALA A 177 -10.98 7.56 8.22
N GLN A 178 -11.39 6.89 7.15
CA GLN A 178 -11.08 7.19 5.73
C GLN A 178 -9.57 7.22 5.40
N VAL A 179 -8.77 6.49 6.17
CA VAL A 179 -7.29 6.51 6.06
C VAL A 179 -6.72 5.53 5.04
N LEU A 180 -7.52 4.58 4.56
CA LEU A 180 -7.10 3.59 3.58
C LEU A 180 -8.20 3.34 2.53
N ASP A 181 -7.81 2.79 1.39
CA ASP A 181 -8.68 2.49 0.26
C ASP A 181 -9.10 1.03 0.22
N VAL A 182 -8.32 0.14 0.85
CA VAL A 182 -8.54 -1.31 0.82
C VAL A 182 -8.24 -1.94 2.17
N ILE A 183 -9.21 -2.65 2.71
CA ILE A 183 -9.02 -3.54 3.87
C ILE A 183 -8.72 -4.94 3.36
N SER A 184 -7.51 -5.45 3.64
CA SER A 184 -7.17 -6.84 3.37
C SER A 184 -7.51 -7.68 4.59
N LEU A 185 -8.51 -8.53 4.49
CA LEU A 185 -8.94 -9.36 5.60
C LEU A 185 -7.91 -10.46 5.89
N GLY A 186 -7.42 -10.51 7.12
CA GLY A 186 -6.62 -11.61 7.65
C GLY A 186 -7.52 -12.60 8.38
N THR A 187 -7.67 -13.80 7.85
CA THR A 187 -8.41 -14.88 8.51
C THR A 187 -7.49 -15.74 9.37
N ASP A 188 -8.04 -16.42 10.38
CA ASP A 188 -7.27 -17.33 11.20
C ASP A 188 -6.83 -18.60 10.45
N GLN A 189 -5.94 -19.39 11.05
CA GLN A 189 -5.41 -20.59 10.43
C GLN A 189 -6.49 -21.64 10.15
N ASN A 190 -7.48 -21.79 11.03
CA ASN A 190 -8.60 -22.70 10.80
C ASN A 190 -9.40 -22.32 9.55
N ALA A 191 -9.70 -21.05 9.36
CA ALA A 191 -10.40 -20.60 8.17
C ALA A 191 -9.55 -20.77 6.89
N GLN A 192 -8.25 -20.53 6.98
CA GLN A 192 -7.36 -20.70 5.82
C GLN A 192 -7.24 -22.15 5.37
N GLU A 193 -7.15 -23.10 6.31
CA GLU A 193 -6.88 -24.49 6.00
C GLU A 193 -8.14 -25.35 5.89
N PHE A 194 -9.14 -25.10 6.74
CA PHE A 194 -10.24 -26.03 6.97
C PHE A 194 -11.64 -25.42 6.84
N PHE A 195 -11.80 -24.26 6.21
CA PHE A 195 -13.11 -23.61 6.09
C PHE A 195 -14.19 -24.52 5.52
N PHE A 196 -13.85 -25.32 4.50
CA PHE A 196 -14.77 -26.26 3.86
C PHE A 196 -14.78 -27.66 4.49
N GLN A 197 -14.01 -27.86 5.56
CA GLN A 197 -13.87 -29.11 6.32
C GLN A 197 -13.84 -28.79 7.81
N PRO A 198 -14.94 -28.22 8.37
CA PRO A 198 -14.97 -27.69 9.73
C PRO A 198 -14.67 -28.75 10.81
N GLU A 199 -14.91 -30.03 10.50
CA GLU A 199 -14.56 -31.16 11.37
C GLU A 199 -13.06 -31.34 11.59
N LEU A 200 -12.22 -30.73 10.75
CA LEU A 200 -10.74 -30.74 10.88
C LEU A 200 -10.21 -29.51 11.61
N MET A 201 -11.07 -28.53 11.93
CA MET A 201 -10.67 -27.34 12.67
C MET A 201 -10.20 -27.71 14.08
N ARG A 202 -9.18 -26.99 14.53
CA ARG A 202 -8.53 -27.20 15.82
C ARG A 202 -8.77 -26.00 16.74
N PRO A 203 -9.38 -26.18 17.94
CA PRO A 203 -9.72 -25.06 18.83
C PRO A 203 -8.51 -24.17 19.20
N GLU A 204 -7.31 -24.74 19.26
CA GLU A 204 -6.08 -23.99 19.57
C GLU A 204 -5.64 -23.03 18.44
N LEU A 205 -6.24 -23.14 17.27
CA LEU A 205 -5.99 -22.26 16.11
C LEU A 205 -7.08 -21.20 15.93
N ASP A 206 -8.08 -21.17 16.80
CA ASP A 206 -9.13 -20.15 16.74
C ASP A 206 -8.57 -18.77 17.04
N GLY A 207 -8.74 -17.83 16.09
CA GLY A 207 -8.18 -16.49 16.15
C GLY A 207 -6.67 -16.40 15.93
N ALA A 208 -5.99 -17.53 15.68
CA ALA A 208 -4.56 -17.54 15.42
C ALA A 208 -4.25 -16.91 14.04
N GLY A 209 -3.66 -15.72 14.09
CA GLY A 209 -3.25 -14.98 12.89
C GLY A 209 -4.34 -14.15 12.22
N GLY A 210 -5.58 -14.10 12.74
CA GLY A 210 -6.64 -13.28 12.16
C GLY A 210 -8.04 -13.61 12.66
N VAL A 211 -9.06 -13.17 11.92
CA VAL A 211 -10.46 -13.33 12.31
C VAL A 211 -10.96 -14.78 12.08
N PRO A 212 -11.65 -15.36 13.08
CA PRO A 212 -12.24 -16.69 12.98
C PRO A 212 -13.54 -16.68 12.16
N VAL A 213 -13.45 -16.61 10.83
CA VAL A 213 -14.62 -16.80 9.96
C VAL A 213 -14.97 -18.29 9.85
N ARG A 214 -16.25 -18.63 10.03
CA ARG A 214 -16.73 -20.03 10.07
C ARG A 214 -17.83 -20.31 9.05
N LYS A 215 -18.44 -19.28 8.50
CA LYS A 215 -19.49 -19.35 7.48
C LYS A 215 -19.47 -18.11 6.59
N PRO A 216 -20.04 -18.18 5.38
CA PRO A 216 -20.05 -17.04 4.44
C PRO A 216 -20.71 -15.77 5.01
N GLU A 217 -21.68 -15.92 5.93
CA GLU A 217 -22.36 -14.81 6.59
C GLU A 217 -21.41 -13.96 7.44
N ASP A 218 -20.35 -14.56 8.00
CA ASP A 218 -19.35 -13.83 8.78
C ASP A 218 -18.58 -12.84 7.87
N LEU A 219 -18.21 -13.29 6.66
CA LEU A 219 -17.59 -12.44 5.66
C LEU A 219 -18.53 -11.31 5.20
N LYS A 220 -19.81 -11.61 4.97
CA LYS A 220 -20.83 -10.60 4.62
C LYS A 220 -20.98 -9.55 5.72
N ALA A 221 -21.03 -9.97 6.99
CA ALA A 221 -21.13 -9.04 8.12
C ALA A 221 -19.94 -8.10 8.22
N ILE A 222 -18.71 -8.60 7.99
CA ILE A 222 -17.49 -7.79 7.93
C ILE A 222 -17.56 -6.82 6.75
N TYR A 223 -18.00 -7.28 5.57
CA TYR A 223 -18.17 -6.43 4.39
C TYR A 223 -19.15 -5.29 4.64
N GLU A 224 -20.34 -5.58 5.20
CA GLU A 224 -21.33 -4.56 5.52
C GLU A 224 -20.80 -3.52 6.50
N ALA A 225 -20.00 -3.91 7.49
CA ALA A 225 -19.36 -2.98 8.42
C ALA A 225 -18.41 -1.99 7.72
N SER A 226 -17.83 -2.38 6.60
CA SER A 226 -16.96 -1.51 5.80
C SER A 226 -17.73 -0.53 4.90
N ARG A 227 -19.08 -0.61 4.81
CA ARG A 227 -19.90 0.19 3.89
C ARG A 227 -20.26 1.56 4.48
N CYS A 228 -19.26 2.26 5.00
CA CYS A 228 -19.35 3.61 5.54
C CYS A 228 -18.04 4.38 5.22
N GLY A 229 -17.97 5.64 5.63
CA GLY A 229 -16.81 6.49 5.42
C GLY A 229 -16.47 6.63 3.93
N ASN A 230 -15.29 6.15 3.53
CA ASN A 230 -14.85 6.12 2.12
C ASN A 230 -15.15 4.80 1.41
N TYR A 231 -15.97 3.93 1.99
CA TYR A 231 -16.36 2.64 1.39
C TYR A 231 -15.14 1.85 0.89
N PRO A 232 -14.19 1.49 1.76
CA PRO A 232 -12.97 0.83 1.33
C PRO A 232 -13.28 -0.48 0.60
N LEU A 233 -12.52 -0.78 -0.44
CA LEU A 233 -12.56 -2.09 -1.08
C LEU A 233 -12.15 -3.16 -0.08
N MET A 234 -12.63 -4.38 -0.28
CA MET A 234 -12.17 -5.51 0.52
C MET A 234 -11.44 -6.53 -0.33
N ARG A 235 -10.52 -7.21 0.28
CA ARG A 235 -9.72 -8.28 -0.29
C ARG A 235 -9.44 -9.31 0.79
N CYS A 236 -9.31 -10.59 0.39
CA CYS A 236 -8.87 -11.66 1.27
C CYS A 236 -7.82 -12.53 0.56
N TYR A 237 -6.92 -13.15 1.31
CA TYR A 237 -6.02 -14.17 0.76
C TYR A 237 -6.81 -15.38 0.30
N SER A 238 -6.23 -16.14 -0.65
CA SER A 238 -6.69 -17.50 -0.93
C SER A 238 -6.53 -18.36 0.32
N GLY A 239 -7.39 -19.34 0.50
CA GLY A 239 -7.13 -20.42 1.43
C GLY A 239 -5.90 -21.23 1.03
N THR A 240 -5.55 -22.24 1.83
CA THR A 240 -4.46 -23.17 1.52
C THR A 240 -4.97 -24.46 0.87
N ASN A 241 -6.26 -24.73 0.97
CA ASN A 241 -6.96 -25.84 0.35
C ASN A 241 -8.25 -25.35 -0.32
N GLU A 242 -8.75 -26.07 -1.32
CA GLU A 242 -10.01 -25.79 -2.04
C GLU A 242 -10.09 -24.34 -2.56
N LEU A 243 -9.01 -23.89 -3.17
CA LEU A 243 -8.80 -22.47 -3.55
C LEU A 243 -9.90 -21.91 -4.47
N LEU A 244 -10.46 -22.75 -5.34
CA LEU A 244 -11.53 -22.33 -6.23
C LEU A 244 -12.81 -22.00 -5.46
N LYS A 245 -13.21 -22.85 -4.52
CA LYS A 245 -14.39 -22.58 -3.67
C LYS A 245 -14.18 -21.31 -2.83
N TRP A 246 -12.96 -21.11 -2.33
CA TRP A 246 -12.61 -19.89 -1.61
C TRP A 246 -12.72 -18.64 -2.50
N ALA A 247 -12.25 -18.74 -3.75
CA ALA A 247 -12.36 -17.68 -4.74
C ALA A 247 -13.82 -17.27 -5.00
N GLU A 248 -14.68 -18.25 -5.28
CA GLU A 248 -16.11 -18.06 -5.49
C GLU A 248 -16.76 -17.39 -4.28
N MET A 249 -16.57 -17.94 -3.09
CA MET A 249 -17.13 -17.40 -1.86
C MET A 249 -16.64 -15.97 -1.56
N SER A 250 -15.35 -15.68 -1.74
CA SER A 250 -14.80 -14.35 -1.46
C SER A 250 -15.36 -13.27 -2.41
N VAL A 251 -15.57 -13.60 -3.67
CA VAL A 251 -16.21 -12.69 -4.63
C VAL A 251 -17.68 -12.45 -4.26
N GLU A 252 -18.43 -13.49 -3.89
CA GLU A 252 -19.84 -13.39 -3.56
C GLU A 252 -20.11 -12.69 -2.22
N THR A 253 -19.17 -12.76 -1.28
CA THR A 253 -19.39 -12.26 0.09
C THR A 253 -18.80 -10.89 0.34
N ILE A 254 -17.57 -10.64 -0.12
CA ILE A 254 -16.83 -9.39 0.16
C ILE A 254 -16.52 -8.58 -1.10
N ASN A 255 -17.04 -8.95 -2.27
CA ASN A 255 -16.70 -8.33 -3.55
C ASN A 255 -15.18 -8.23 -3.71
N ASN A 256 -14.47 -9.35 -3.57
CA ASN A 256 -13.01 -9.43 -3.49
C ASN A 256 -12.33 -8.64 -4.62
N ALA A 257 -11.67 -7.54 -4.27
CA ALA A 257 -11.19 -6.54 -5.24
C ALA A 257 -10.08 -7.07 -6.17
N TRP A 258 -9.29 -8.02 -5.70
CA TRP A 258 -8.34 -8.81 -6.51
C TRP A 258 -7.94 -10.09 -5.79
N ALA A 259 -7.56 -11.08 -6.55
CA ALA A 259 -7.04 -12.34 -6.02
C ALA A 259 -5.65 -12.16 -5.41
N ALA A 260 -5.35 -12.93 -4.38
CA ALA A 260 -4.00 -13.10 -3.84
C ALA A 260 -3.71 -14.60 -3.75
N ILE A 261 -2.97 -15.11 -4.71
CA ILE A 261 -2.76 -16.54 -4.95
C ILE A 261 -1.26 -16.83 -4.92
N PRO A 262 -0.76 -17.93 -4.32
CA PRO A 262 0.62 -18.37 -4.52
C PRO A 262 0.79 -19.00 -5.92
N LEU A 263 2.03 -19.19 -6.36
CA LEU A 263 2.35 -20.07 -7.47
C LEU A 263 2.82 -21.44 -6.94
N THR A 264 3.83 -21.46 -6.06
CA THR A 264 4.46 -22.67 -5.56
C THR A 264 4.19 -22.95 -4.08
N TRP A 265 3.89 -21.91 -3.29
CA TRP A 265 3.68 -22.00 -1.85
C TRP A 265 2.29 -22.54 -1.49
N TYR A 266 2.05 -22.78 -0.21
CA TYR A 266 0.85 -23.42 0.35
C TYR A 266 0.69 -24.86 -0.14
N SER A 267 1.80 -25.60 -0.08
CA SER A 267 1.91 -26.98 -0.52
C SER A 267 2.79 -27.77 0.47
N VAL A 268 3.25 -28.95 0.08
CA VAL A 268 4.30 -29.70 0.82
C VAL A 268 5.60 -28.91 0.98
N MET A 269 5.74 -27.80 0.25
CA MET A 269 6.92 -26.93 0.26
C MET A 269 7.07 -26.18 1.58
N ASP A 270 5.99 -25.71 2.16
CA ASP A 270 5.96 -25.00 3.45
C ASP A 270 5.07 -25.67 4.51
N GLY A 271 4.51 -26.80 4.19
CA GLY A 271 3.71 -27.61 5.11
C GLY A 271 2.30 -27.11 5.40
N ARG A 272 1.87 -25.99 4.80
CA ARG A 272 0.51 -25.44 4.96
C ARG A 272 -0.56 -26.26 4.25
N SER A 273 -0.16 -27.13 3.36
CA SER A 273 -1.03 -28.09 2.70
C SER A 273 -0.25 -29.36 2.41
N LYS A 274 -0.92 -30.52 2.40
CA LYS A 274 -0.34 -31.82 2.03
C LYS A 274 -0.31 -32.06 0.52
N ARG A 275 -0.77 -31.09 -0.30
CA ARG A 275 -0.80 -31.22 -1.75
C ARG A 275 0.60 -31.34 -2.32
N PRO A 276 0.87 -32.35 -3.18
CA PRO A 276 2.11 -32.40 -3.95
C PRO A 276 2.35 -31.11 -4.72
N LEU A 277 3.60 -30.71 -4.87
CA LEU A 277 3.95 -29.42 -5.47
C LEU A 277 3.37 -29.21 -6.88
N GLU A 278 3.46 -30.22 -7.74
CA GLU A 278 2.88 -30.18 -9.09
C GLU A 278 1.36 -29.95 -9.07
N VAL A 279 0.65 -30.66 -8.20
CA VAL A 279 -0.81 -30.51 -8.04
C VAL A 279 -1.17 -29.11 -7.54
N SER A 280 -0.41 -28.60 -6.57
CA SER A 280 -0.62 -27.25 -6.03
C SER A 280 -0.40 -26.17 -7.08
N ILE A 281 0.67 -26.25 -7.88
CA ILE A 281 0.93 -25.29 -8.96
C ILE A 281 -0.22 -25.30 -9.99
N ALA A 282 -0.65 -26.50 -10.42
CA ALA A 282 -1.73 -26.64 -11.40
C ALA A 282 -3.07 -26.07 -10.86
N GLU A 283 -3.39 -26.30 -9.59
CA GLU A 283 -4.58 -25.72 -8.95
C GLU A 283 -4.48 -24.19 -8.88
N ASN A 284 -3.32 -23.65 -8.45
CA ASN A 284 -3.10 -22.22 -8.40
C ASN A 284 -3.28 -21.56 -9.77
N GLN A 285 -2.74 -22.16 -10.83
CA GLN A 285 -2.95 -21.72 -12.22
C GLN A 285 -4.44 -21.74 -12.62
N SER A 286 -5.16 -22.80 -12.26
CA SER A 286 -6.59 -22.91 -12.53
C SER A 286 -7.40 -21.79 -11.85
N VAL A 287 -7.03 -21.42 -10.63
CA VAL A 287 -7.67 -20.31 -9.90
C VAL A 287 -7.32 -18.96 -10.53
N MET A 288 -6.07 -18.74 -10.97
CA MET A 288 -5.70 -17.54 -11.74
C MET A 288 -6.58 -17.41 -12.99
N LYS A 289 -6.78 -18.51 -13.74
CA LYS A 289 -7.63 -18.54 -14.91
C LYS A 289 -9.08 -18.21 -14.57
N TRP A 290 -9.61 -18.75 -13.49
CA TRP A 290 -10.98 -18.48 -13.03
C TRP A 290 -11.22 -16.98 -12.75
N TYR A 291 -10.27 -16.29 -12.11
CA TYR A 291 -10.32 -14.84 -11.89
C TYR A 291 -10.17 -14.06 -13.20
N ALA A 292 -9.26 -14.49 -14.08
CA ALA A 292 -9.04 -13.88 -15.38
C ALA A 292 -10.30 -13.86 -16.24
N GLU A 293 -11.05 -14.97 -16.30
CA GLU A 293 -12.33 -15.11 -17.02
C GLU A 293 -13.41 -14.14 -16.51
N ARG A 294 -13.25 -13.64 -15.27
CA ARG A 294 -14.15 -12.65 -14.62
C ARG A 294 -13.62 -11.23 -14.66
N ASN A 295 -12.48 -11.00 -15.33
CA ASN A 295 -11.76 -9.71 -15.35
C ASN A 295 -11.46 -9.15 -13.95
N ILE A 296 -11.22 -10.01 -12.97
CA ILE A 296 -10.78 -9.65 -11.63
C ILE A 296 -9.25 -9.66 -11.62
N PRO A 297 -8.59 -8.58 -11.16
CA PRO A 297 -7.13 -8.52 -11.08
C PRO A 297 -6.54 -9.64 -10.21
N VAL A 298 -5.30 -10.03 -10.51
CA VAL A 298 -4.61 -11.12 -9.79
C VAL A 298 -3.25 -10.66 -9.28
N GLU A 299 -2.99 -10.88 -8.01
CA GLU A 299 -1.69 -10.79 -7.37
C GLU A 299 -1.17 -12.21 -7.12
N VAL A 300 0.07 -12.50 -7.55
CA VAL A 300 0.69 -13.77 -7.26
C VAL A 300 1.73 -13.59 -6.15
N ASN A 301 1.41 -14.13 -4.98
CA ASN A 301 2.21 -14.05 -3.75
C ASN A 301 3.39 -15.03 -3.79
N GLU A 302 4.40 -14.74 -4.57
CA GLU A 302 5.48 -15.69 -4.84
C GLU A 302 6.85 -15.19 -4.40
N SER A 303 7.38 -14.17 -5.05
CA SER A 303 8.76 -13.72 -4.91
C SER A 303 9.18 -13.42 -3.46
N HIS A 304 8.32 -12.73 -2.69
CA HIS A 304 8.61 -12.39 -1.30
C HIS A 304 8.59 -13.61 -0.37
N GLN A 305 7.84 -14.65 -0.70
CA GLN A 305 7.83 -15.90 0.07
C GLN A 305 9.21 -16.59 0.02
N TRP A 306 9.91 -16.53 -1.12
CA TRP A 306 11.27 -17.00 -1.25
C TRP A 306 12.24 -16.14 -0.44
N SER A 307 12.13 -14.82 -0.54
CA SER A 307 12.96 -13.88 0.23
C SER A 307 12.78 -14.06 1.75
N LEU A 308 11.56 -14.31 2.23
CA LEU A 308 11.27 -14.61 3.65
C LEU A 308 11.93 -15.92 4.13
N ARG A 309 12.51 -16.72 3.25
CA ARG A 309 13.18 -17.98 3.52
C ARG A 309 14.65 -17.96 3.12
N ASP A 310 15.24 -16.77 3.19
CA ASP A 310 16.65 -16.53 2.94
C ASP A 310 17.13 -16.92 1.54
N ALA A 311 16.24 -16.92 0.55
CA ALA A 311 16.63 -17.10 -0.83
C ALA A 311 17.52 -15.92 -1.29
N HIS A 312 18.53 -16.22 -2.10
CA HIS A 312 19.35 -15.19 -2.71
C HIS A 312 18.55 -14.33 -3.68
N ASP A 313 19.01 -13.10 -3.88
CA ASP A 313 18.24 -12.06 -4.59
C ASP A 313 17.90 -12.45 -6.04
N SER A 314 18.81 -13.12 -6.76
CA SER A 314 18.58 -13.55 -8.15
C SER A 314 17.41 -14.52 -8.28
N LEU A 315 17.27 -15.46 -7.32
CA LEU A 315 16.12 -16.36 -7.27
C LEU A 315 14.82 -15.59 -7.01
N ALA A 316 14.84 -14.64 -6.07
CA ALA A 316 13.66 -13.82 -5.79
C ALA A 316 13.20 -13.00 -7.03
N VAL A 317 14.15 -12.53 -7.85
CA VAL A 317 13.87 -11.84 -9.13
C VAL A 317 13.28 -12.81 -10.15
N THR A 318 13.85 -14.00 -10.29
CA THR A 318 13.35 -15.06 -11.17
C THR A 318 11.92 -15.47 -10.83
N MET A 319 11.63 -15.66 -9.54
CA MET A 319 10.28 -16.03 -9.09
C MET A 319 9.26 -14.94 -9.28
N ALA A 320 9.67 -13.66 -9.25
CA ALA A 320 8.79 -12.55 -9.61
C ALA A 320 8.37 -12.60 -11.09
N PHE A 321 9.32 -12.88 -11.98
CA PHE A 321 9.03 -13.08 -13.41
C PHE A 321 8.13 -14.29 -13.64
N LEU A 322 8.45 -15.46 -13.08
CA LEU A 322 7.66 -16.68 -13.25
C LEU A 322 6.22 -16.50 -12.74
N ALA A 323 6.02 -15.78 -11.64
CA ALA A 323 4.70 -15.45 -11.12
C ALA A 323 3.88 -14.64 -12.13
N ALA A 324 4.45 -13.57 -12.67
CA ALA A 324 3.80 -12.73 -13.67
C ALA A 324 3.57 -13.48 -14.99
N TYR A 325 4.55 -14.29 -15.43
CA TYR A 325 4.47 -15.10 -16.65
C TYR A 325 3.32 -16.11 -16.55
N ASN A 326 3.20 -16.82 -15.43
CA ASN A 326 2.11 -17.78 -15.21
C ASN A 326 0.75 -17.06 -15.18
N ALA A 327 0.64 -15.92 -14.50
CA ALA A 327 -0.59 -15.13 -14.51
C ALA A 327 -0.99 -14.72 -15.95
N LYS A 328 -0.04 -14.23 -16.75
CA LYS A 328 -0.27 -13.88 -18.17
C LYS A 328 -0.73 -15.09 -18.97
N LYS A 329 -0.09 -16.25 -18.81
CA LYS A 329 -0.47 -17.50 -19.50
C LYS A 329 -1.88 -17.98 -19.13
N MET A 330 -2.32 -17.71 -17.91
CA MET A 330 -3.68 -18.01 -17.47
C MET A 330 -4.72 -16.96 -17.91
N GLY A 331 -4.33 -15.96 -18.69
CA GLY A 331 -5.22 -14.96 -19.27
C GLY A 331 -5.52 -13.76 -18.36
N VAL A 332 -4.77 -13.58 -17.28
CA VAL A 332 -4.88 -12.39 -16.40
C VAL A 332 -4.56 -11.14 -17.21
N LYS A 333 -5.43 -10.13 -17.14
CA LYS A 333 -5.26 -8.84 -17.83
C LYS A 333 -4.64 -7.77 -16.93
N ASP A 334 -5.05 -7.74 -15.66
CA ASP A 334 -4.61 -6.76 -14.69
C ASP A 334 -3.84 -7.52 -13.60
N TYR A 335 -2.52 -7.41 -13.63
CA TYR A 335 -1.62 -8.09 -12.72
C TYR A 335 -1.10 -7.17 -11.64
N VAL A 336 -1.27 -7.53 -10.37
CA VAL A 336 -0.70 -6.80 -9.22
C VAL A 336 0.65 -7.42 -8.87
N ALA A 337 1.73 -6.70 -9.18
CA ALA A 337 3.09 -7.09 -8.86
C ALA A 337 3.49 -6.58 -7.48
N GLN A 338 3.72 -7.49 -6.53
CA GLN A 338 4.12 -7.15 -5.17
C GLN A 338 5.64 -7.04 -5.00
N PHE A 339 6.09 -5.92 -4.45
CA PHE A 339 7.50 -5.59 -4.14
C PHE A 339 7.66 -5.41 -2.63
N MET A 340 8.29 -6.38 -1.97
CA MET A 340 8.48 -6.39 -0.52
C MET A 340 9.89 -5.93 -0.17
N PHE A 341 10.00 -4.73 0.39
CA PHE A 341 11.23 -4.13 0.89
C PHE A 341 11.62 -4.70 2.26
N ASN A 342 12.86 -4.48 2.69
CA ASN A 342 13.40 -4.95 3.96
C ASN A 342 13.28 -6.46 4.18
N THR A 343 13.37 -7.25 3.10
CA THR A 343 13.19 -8.70 3.14
C THR A 343 14.18 -9.39 2.20
N PRO A 344 15.05 -10.30 2.69
CA PRO A 344 15.26 -10.64 4.11
C PRO A 344 15.79 -9.46 4.95
N PRO A 345 15.72 -9.54 6.30
CA PRO A 345 16.29 -8.52 7.17
C PRO A 345 17.79 -8.30 6.90
N GLY A 346 18.26 -7.05 7.06
CA GLY A 346 19.63 -6.67 6.80
C GLY A 346 19.92 -6.23 5.36
N THR A 347 18.98 -6.40 4.44
CA THR A 347 19.08 -5.83 3.08
C THR A 347 19.12 -4.30 3.18
N THR A 348 20.13 -3.68 2.57
CA THR A 348 20.27 -2.21 2.58
C THR A 348 19.29 -1.57 1.59
N PRO A 349 18.89 -0.29 1.80
CA PRO A 349 18.00 0.40 0.87
C PRO A 349 18.47 0.39 -0.59
N GLN A 350 19.77 0.58 -0.86
CA GLN A 350 20.32 0.53 -2.22
C GLN A 350 20.12 -0.85 -2.86
N MET A 351 20.41 -1.92 -2.10
CA MET A 351 20.27 -3.30 -2.60
C MET A 351 18.81 -3.70 -2.77
N ASP A 352 17.94 -3.26 -1.87
CA ASP A 352 16.49 -3.46 -2.01
C ASP A 352 15.94 -2.75 -3.26
N ILE A 353 16.27 -1.48 -3.47
CA ILE A 353 15.86 -0.74 -4.67
C ILE A 353 16.34 -1.46 -5.92
N ALA A 354 17.62 -1.87 -5.98
CA ALA A 354 18.18 -2.59 -7.11
C ALA A 354 17.41 -3.90 -7.40
N LYS A 355 17.12 -4.67 -6.37
CA LYS A 355 16.34 -5.90 -6.47
C LYS A 355 14.90 -5.64 -6.96
N MET A 356 14.22 -4.63 -6.40
CA MET A 356 12.85 -4.30 -6.81
C MET A 356 12.79 -3.72 -8.22
N MET A 357 13.78 -2.92 -8.63
CA MET A 357 13.88 -2.46 -10.02
C MET A 357 14.15 -3.60 -11.00
N ALA A 358 15.01 -4.56 -10.63
CA ALA A 358 15.26 -5.75 -11.47
C ALA A 358 13.97 -6.58 -11.65
N LYS A 359 13.21 -6.82 -10.58
CA LYS A 359 11.89 -7.47 -10.65
C LYS A 359 10.94 -6.71 -11.56
N ASN A 360 10.82 -5.40 -11.34
CA ASN A 360 9.89 -4.57 -12.10
C ASN A 360 10.23 -4.57 -13.59
N GLU A 361 11.49 -4.39 -13.96
CA GLU A 361 11.92 -4.37 -15.38
C GLU A 361 11.65 -5.71 -16.07
N LEU A 362 11.92 -6.85 -15.43
CA LEU A 362 11.61 -8.17 -16.02
C LEU A 362 10.11 -8.42 -16.14
N ILE A 363 9.31 -8.00 -15.17
CA ILE A 363 7.85 -8.14 -15.23
C ILE A 363 7.28 -7.24 -16.33
N GLU A 364 7.77 -6.01 -16.46
CA GLU A 364 7.31 -5.06 -17.49
C GLU A 364 7.66 -5.54 -18.92
N GLU A 365 8.69 -6.40 -19.10
CA GLU A 365 8.96 -7.06 -20.39
C GLU A 365 7.77 -7.95 -20.87
N LEU A 366 6.87 -8.35 -19.94
CA LEU A 366 5.67 -9.11 -20.23
C LEU A 366 4.46 -8.23 -20.59
N SER A 367 4.53 -6.92 -20.34
CA SER A 367 3.40 -6.01 -20.55
C SER A 367 3.05 -5.85 -22.02
N ASP A 368 1.75 -5.89 -22.32
CA ASP A 368 1.19 -5.62 -23.64
C ASP A 368 -0.27 -5.10 -23.53
N GLU A 369 -0.99 -5.02 -24.62
CA GLU A 369 -2.40 -4.58 -24.61
C GLU A 369 -3.35 -5.49 -23.80
N ASN A 370 -2.95 -6.74 -23.56
CA ASN A 370 -3.71 -7.75 -22.84
C ASN A 370 -3.15 -8.08 -21.45
N PHE A 371 -2.03 -7.47 -21.04
CA PHE A 371 -1.40 -7.70 -19.74
C PHE A 371 -0.82 -6.41 -19.18
N ARG A 372 -1.50 -5.82 -18.18
CA ARG A 372 -1.12 -4.57 -17.52
C ARG A 372 -0.60 -4.85 -16.11
N VAL A 373 0.46 -4.17 -15.73
CA VAL A 373 1.13 -4.35 -14.44
C VAL A 373 0.83 -3.19 -13.49
N TYR A 374 0.33 -3.52 -12.31
CA TYR A 374 0.10 -2.58 -11.22
C TYR A 374 1.07 -2.86 -10.08
N ARG A 375 1.94 -1.91 -9.77
CA ARG A 375 2.97 -2.06 -8.74
C ARG A 375 2.37 -1.87 -7.36
N GLU A 376 2.52 -2.89 -6.51
CA GLU A 376 2.23 -2.83 -5.09
C GLU A 376 3.54 -2.90 -4.29
N VAL A 377 3.76 -1.98 -3.37
CA VAL A 377 4.94 -1.95 -2.50
C VAL A 377 4.56 -2.17 -1.04
N ARG A 378 5.42 -2.84 -0.28
CA ARG A 378 5.30 -3.01 1.17
C ARG A 378 6.66 -3.23 1.81
N ALA A 379 6.73 -3.07 3.15
CA ALA A 379 7.88 -3.50 3.95
C ALA A 379 7.69 -4.90 4.54
N GLY A 380 8.77 -5.57 4.89
CA GLY A 380 8.76 -6.76 5.75
C GLY A 380 8.59 -6.38 7.22
N ILE A 381 8.07 -7.30 8.02
CA ILE A 381 7.81 -7.07 9.45
C ILE A 381 9.09 -7.14 10.28
N ALA A 382 10.00 -8.04 9.91
CA ALA A 382 11.15 -8.43 10.73
C ALA A 382 12.18 -7.32 11.01
N HIS A 383 12.09 -6.18 10.30
CA HIS A 383 13.00 -5.04 10.52
C HIS A 383 12.49 -4.04 11.57
N PHE A 384 11.23 -4.15 12.00
CA PHE A 384 10.67 -3.23 12.98
C PHE A 384 11.28 -3.41 14.37
N SER A 385 11.61 -2.27 14.99
CA SER A 385 12.09 -2.24 16.36
C SER A 385 10.95 -2.54 17.34
N PRO A 386 11.24 -3.19 18.49
CA PRO A 386 10.26 -3.29 19.57
C PRO A 386 9.96 -1.94 20.25
N ASN A 387 10.75 -0.90 19.98
CA ASN A 387 10.46 0.47 20.43
C ASN A 387 9.51 1.15 19.43
N PRO A 388 8.28 1.52 19.83
CA PRO A 388 7.28 2.08 18.91
C PRO A 388 7.73 3.36 18.21
N GLN A 389 8.52 4.23 18.84
CA GLN A 389 9.00 5.47 18.25
C GLN A 389 10.01 5.19 17.13
N ILE A 390 10.89 4.20 17.34
CA ILE A 390 11.84 3.76 16.32
C ILE A 390 11.09 3.08 15.19
N ALA A 391 10.14 2.20 15.50
CA ALA A 391 9.32 1.50 14.50
C ALA A 391 8.51 2.45 13.62
N LYS A 392 7.95 3.53 14.18
CA LYS A 392 7.27 4.60 13.39
C LYS A 392 8.24 5.28 12.43
N GLY A 393 9.48 5.54 12.85
CA GLY A 393 10.53 6.06 11.97
C GLY A 393 10.90 5.08 10.86
N GLN A 394 11.01 3.79 11.17
CA GLN A 394 11.27 2.74 10.18
C GLN A 394 10.12 2.59 9.18
N LEU A 395 8.87 2.67 9.63
CA LEU A 395 7.69 2.69 8.75
C LEU A 395 7.77 3.86 7.76
N ALA A 396 8.03 5.08 8.25
CA ALA A 396 8.14 6.27 7.41
C ALA A 396 9.30 6.14 6.39
N ALA A 397 10.47 5.65 6.83
CA ALA A 397 11.63 5.44 5.96
C ALA A 397 11.36 4.38 4.88
N SER A 398 10.75 3.25 5.25
CA SER A 398 10.39 2.20 4.29
C SER A 398 9.37 2.68 3.26
N ALA A 399 8.36 3.46 3.68
CA ALA A 399 7.40 4.07 2.79
C ALA A 399 8.09 5.03 1.80
N LEU A 400 8.98 5.90 2.30
CA LEU A 400 9.74 6.85 1.47
C LEU A 400 10.55 6.13 0.37
N ILE A 401 11.31 5.10 0.76
CA ILE A 401 12.15 4.32 -0.16
C ILE A 401 11.29 3.61 -1.21
N SER A 402 10.18 3.01 -0.80
CA SER A 402 9.29 2.27 -1.70
C SER A 402 8.61 3.15 -2.75
N LEU A 403 8.42 4.44 -2.47
CA LEU A 403 7.87 5.40 -3.44
C LEU A 403 8.77 5.63 -4.68
N SER A 404 10.07 5.26 -4.61
CA SER A 404 10.98 5.29 -5.77
C SER A 404 10.49 4.39 -6.93
N LEU A 405 9.69 3.36 -6.66
CA LEU A 405 9.07 2.51 -7.67
C LEU A 405 7.78 3.11 -8.28
N LYS A 406 7.36 4.30 -7.86
CA LYS A 406 6.11 4.94 -8.30
C LYS A 406 4.93 3.96 -8.23
N PRO A 407 4.59 3.44 -7.04
CA PRO A 407 3.60 2.39 -6.88
C PRO A 407 2.18 2.90 -7.17
N HIS A 408 1.31 1.99 -7.62
CA HIS A 408 -0.12 2.20 -7.71
C HIS A 408 -0.81 1.88 -6.38
N ILE A 409 -0.23 0.95 -5.62
CA ILE A 409 -0.74 0.47 -4.33
C ILE A 409 0.40 0.52 -3.32
N LEU A 410 0.15 1.12 -2.15
CA LEU A 410 1.06 1.06 -1.03
C LEU A 410 0.40 0.24 0.09
N HIS A 411 0.94 -0.95 0.35
CA HIS A 411 0.53 -1.79 1.46
C HIS A 411 1.25 -1.33 2.73
N VAL A 412 0.56 -0.62 3.57
CA VAL A 412 1.05 -0.22 4.89
C VAL A 412 1.13 -1.46 5.78
N VAL A 413 2.25 -1.64 6.42
CA VAL A 413 2.46 -2.61 7.50
C VAL A 413 2.61 -1.78 8.77
N ALA A 414 1.70 -1.96 9.72
CA ALA A 414 1.70 -1.12 10.93
C ALA A 414 2.97 -1.33 11.76
N TYR A 415 3.45 -0.26 12.36
CA TYR A 415 4.69 -0.26 13.15
C TYR A 415 4.69 -1.27 14.30
N CYS A 416 3.51 -1.69 14.77
CA CYS A 416 3.33 -2.64 15.88
C CYS A 416 3.33 -4.11 15.43
N GLU A 417 3.21 -4.42 14.12
CA GLU A 417 3.03 -5.80 13.64
C GLU A 417 4.25 -6.72 13.88
N GLY A 418 5.40 -6.16 14.21
CA GLY A 418 6.55 -6.95 14.68
C GLY A 418 6.38 -7.49 16.11
N ASP A 419 5.41 -6.98 16.86
CA ASP A 419 5.16 -7.30 18.27
C ASP A 419 3.79 -7.98 18.48
N HIS A 420 2.71 -7.39 17.94
CA HIS A 420 1.36 -7.89 18.12
C HIS A 420 0.45 -7.60 16.92
N ALA A 421 -0.72 -8.26 16.90
CA ALA A 421 -1.75 -8.02 15.89
C ALA A 421 -2.35 -6.61 16.06
N VAL A 422 -2.36 -5.84 14.97
CA VAL A 422 -2.70 -4.41 14.95
C VAL A 422 -4.11 -4.12 15.50
N TYR A 423 -4.23 -3.09 16.34
CA TYR A 423 -5.51 -2.48 16.71
C TYR A 423 -5.93 -1.40 15.71
N PRO A 424 -7.24 -1.07 15.62
CA PRO A 424 -7.72 -0.08 14.66
C PRO A 424 -7.00 1.28 14.78
N GLU A 425 -6.72 1.73 16.00
CA GLU A 425 -6.04 3.00 16.29
C GLU A 425 -4.61 3.03 15.75
N GLU A 426 -3.87 1.94 15.94
CA GLU A 426 -2.49 1.80 15.47
C GLU A 426 -2.42 1.71 13.95
N LEU A 427 -3.40 1.03 13.33
CA LEU A 427 -3.56 1.00 11.89
C LEU A 427 -3.83 2.40 11.33
N ILE A 428 -4.78 3.13 11.93
CA ILE A 428 -5.13 4.50 11.53
C ILE A 428 -3.90 5.42 11.68
N GLU A 429 -3.17 5.31 12.80
CA GLU A 429 -1.94 6.07 13.01
C GLU A 429 -0.87 5.73 11.96
N SER A 430 -0.65 4.45 11.68
CA SER A 430 0.32 3.99 10.67
C SER A 430 -0.02 4.49 9.27
N CYS A 431 -1.29 4.44 8.88
CA CYS A 431 -1.74 5.00 7.61
C CYS A 431 -1.53 6.52 7.54
N ASN A 432 -1.79 7.25 8.62
CA ASN A 432 -1.57 8.70 8.69
C ASN A 432 -0.07 9.07 8.56
N ILE A 433 0.84 8.28 9.17
CA ILE A 433 2.28 8.45 8.98
C ILE A 433 2.63 8.33 7.50
N VAL A 434 2.12 7.29 6.84
CA VAL A 434 2.40 7.04 5.41
C VAL A 434 1.78 8.12 4.51
N HIS A 435 0.57 8.61 4.81
CA HIS A 435 0.00 9.76 4.10
C HIS A 435 0.92 10.98 4.17
N GLY A 436 1.48 11.28 5.35
CA GLY A 436 2.44 12.37 5.51
C GLY A 436 3.69 12.19 4.64
N VAL A 437 4.22 10.97 4.54
CA VAL A 437 5.35 10.64 3.66
C VAL A 437 4.99 10.87 2.20
N ILE A 438 3.86 10.32 1.74
CA ILE A 438 3.40 10.45 0.34
C ILE A 438 3.27 11.93 -0.05
N GLN A 439 2.66 12.75 0.78
CA GLN A 439 2.46 14.17 0.50
C GLN A 439 3.76 14.96 0.38
N ASN A 440 4.73 14.67 1.26
CA ASN A 440 6.01 15.34 1.23
C ASN A 440 6.84 14.98 -0.02
N THR A 441 6.57 13.83 -0.64
CA THR A 441 7.44 13.26 -1.68
C THR A 441 6.85 13.32 -3.09
N LEU A 442 5.54 13.45 -3.25
CA LEU A 442 4.90 13.43 -4.56
C LEU A 442 5.36 14.54 -5.50
N ASN A 443 5.78 15.68 -4.95
CA ASN A 443 6.23 16.84 -5.73
C ASN A 443 7.76 16.88 -5.94
N GLY A 444 8.51 15.89 -5.51
CA GLY A 444 9.98 15.92 -5.64
C GLY A 444 10.71 14.83 -4.88
N LEU A 445 10.42 13.55 -5.17
CA LEU A 445 11.27 12.45 -4.70
C LEU A 445 12.60 12.48 -5.48
N PRO A 446 13.77 12.38 -4.80
CA PRO A 446 15.04 12.21 -5.48
C PRO A 446 15.02 11.00 -6.42
N ASP A 447 15.52 11.18 -7.65
CA ASP A 447 15.63 10.09 -8.60
C ASP A 447 16.84 9.22 -8.23
N VAL A 448 16.59 8.04 -7.71
CA VAL A 448 17.62 7.05 -7.35
C VAL A 448 18.04 6.16 -8.51
N SER A 449 17.39 6.27 -9.66
CA SER A 449 17.66 5.42 -10.83
C SER A 449 19.06 5.67 -11.45
N GLY A 450 19.68 6.81 -11.12
CA GLY A 450 21.04 7.18 -11.56
C GLY A 450 22.17 6.72 -10.63
N ASP A 451 21.90 6.10 -9.50
CA ASP A 451 22.92 5.58 -8.58
C ASP A 451 23.63 4.37 -9.20
N GLU A 452 24.95 4.47 -9.39
CA GLU A 452 25.75 3.43 -10.06
C GLU A 452 25.71 2.08 -9.33
N ILE A 453 25.66 2.07 -7.99
CA ILE A 453 25.58 0.85 -7.19
C ILE A 453 24.24 0.15 -7.45
N ILE A 454 23.14 0.91 -7.48
CA ILE A 454 21.81 0.40 -7.78
C ILE A 454 21.76 -0.15 -9.21
N ILE A 455 22.26 0.60 -10.19
CA ILE A 455 22.28 0.20 -11.61
C ILE A 455 23.06 -1.10 -11.80
N ASN A 456 24.27 -1.17 -11.24
CA ASN A 456 25.14 -2.34 -11.40
C ASN A 456 24.50 -3.59 -10.77
N ARG A 457 23.97 -3.47 -9.54
CA ARG A 457 23.32 -4.60 -8.88
C ARG A 457 22.04 -5.03 -9.60
N LYS A 458 21.22 -4.08 -10.03
CA LYS A 458 20.02 -4.35 -10.83
C LYS A 458 20.36 -5.14 -12.10
N ASN A 459 21.36 -4.71 -12.86
CA ASN A 459 21.74 -5.37 -14.10
C ASN A 459 22.30 -6.78 -13.85
N GLN A 460 23.12 -6.95 -12.81
CA GLN A 460 23.58 -8.27 -12.36
C GLN A 460 22.41 -9.20 -12.06
N LEU A 461 21.45 -8.75 -11.27
CA LEU A 461 20.28 -9.56 -10.88
C LEU A 461 19.43 -9.94 -12.09
N LYS A 462 19.26 -9.05 -13.06
CA LYS A 462 18.55 -9.37 -14.31
C LYS A 462 19.29 -10.42 -15.15
N GLU A 463 20.59 -10.34 -15.24
CA GLU A 463 21.41 -11.34 -15.96
C GLU A 463 21.30 -12.70 -15.27
N GLU A 464 21.52 -12.76 -13.97
CA GLU A 464 21.45 -14.01 -13.21
C GLU A 464 20.02 -14.62 -13.20
N ALA A 465 18.98 -13.78 -13.15
CA ALA A 465 17.61 -14.26 -13.30
C ALA A 465 17.34 -14.89 -14.67
N ARG A 466 17.90 -14.31 -15.75
CA ARG A 466 17.83 -14.90 -17.09
C ARG A 466 18.59 -16.22 -17.19
N ASP A 467 19.74 -16.35 -16.53
CA ASP A 467 20.46 -17.64 -16.43
C ASP A 467 19.61 -18.72 -15.77
N LEU A 468 18.88 -18.37 -14.70
CA LEU A 468 17.93 -19.28 -14.04
C LEU A 468 16.73 -19.64 -14.94
N LEU A 469 16.16 -18.68 -15.63
CA LEU A 469 15.06 -18.91 -16.57
C LEU A 469 15.49 -19.83 -17.73
N GLU A 470 16.68 -19.60 -18.29
CA GLU A 470 17.23 -20.47 -19.34
C GLU A 470 17.54 -21.88 -18.81
N ALA A 471 18.02 -22.00 -17.57
CA ALA A 471 18.23 -23.29 -16.94
C ALA A 471 16.90 -24.10 -16.80
N ILE A 472 15.82 -23.44 -16.40
CA ILE A 472 14.49 -24.07 -16.32
C ILE A 472 14.04 -24.50 -17.72
N LYS A 473 14.22 -23.65 -18.72
CA LYS A 473 13.85 -23.94 -20.10
C LYS A 473 14.61 -25.16 -20.64
N LYS A 474 15.93 -25.16 -20.51
CA LYS A 474 16.79 -26.28 -20.93
C LYS A 474 16.45 -27.57 -20.18
N PHE A 475 16.19 -27.49 -18.87
CA PHE A 475 15.78 -28.66 -18.07
C PHE A 475 14.44 -29.22 -18.55
N GLY A 476 13.49 -28.37 -18.91
CA GLY A 476 12.14 -28.75 -19.30
C GLY A 476 11.92 -29.00 -20.79
N GLU A 477 12.90 -28.75 -21.69
CA GLU A 477 12.74 -28.77 -23.16
C GLU A 477 12.17 -30.08 -23.72
N ASN A 478 12.48 -31.20 -23.09
CA ASN A 478 11.94 -32.50 -23.46
C ASN A 478 10.68 -32.93 -22.68
N MET A 479 10.18 -32.05 -21.81
CA MET A 479 9.02 -32.32 -20.95
C MET A 479 7.80 -31.48 -21.36
N SER A 480 8.01 -30.30 -21.88
CA SER A 480 6.94 -29.34 -22.19
C SER A 480 7.38 -28.33 -23.26
N ASP A 481 6.45 -27.90 -24.09
CA ASP A 481 6.65 -26.80 -25.06
C ASP A 481 6.79 -25.43 -24.35
N ASP A 482 6.33 -25.30 -23.11
CA ASP A 482 6.44 -24.11 -22.29
C ASP A 482 6.88 -24.43 -20.84
N PRO A 483 8.18 -24.68 -20.63
CA PRO A 483 8.73 -25.06 -19.32
C PRO A 483 8.48 -24.06 -18.21
N TRP A 484 8.29 -22.76 -18.49
CA TRP A 484 8.07 -21.74 -17.49
C TRP A 484 6.66 -21.72 -16.91
N SER A 485 5.69 -22.35 -17.57
CA SER A 485 4.33 -22.48 -17.07
C SER A 485 3.90 -23.94 -16.81
N ASP A 486 4.73 -24.91 -17.14
CA ASP A 486 4.43 -26.31 -16.89
C ASP A 486 4.63 -26.66 -15.40
N ALA A 487 3.55 -27.08 -14.74
CA ALA A 487 3.55 -27.38 -13.31
C ALA A 487 4.53 -28.51 -12.93
N LYS A 488 4.70 -29.52 -13.80
CA LYS A 488 5.60 -30.64 -13.57
C LYS A 488 7.06 -30.20 -13.72
N VAL A 489 7.37 -29.37 -14.71
CA VAL A 489 8.71 -28.81 -14.90
C VAL A 489 9.10 -27.95 -13.72
N LEU A 490 8.24 -27.00 -13.31
CA LEU A 490 8.49 -26.12 -12.17
C LEU A 490 8.67 -26.92 -10.86
N ALA A 491 7.79 -27.87 -10.59
CA ALA A 491 7.89 -28.75 -9.43
C ALA A 491 9.20 -29.55 -9.43
N SER A 492 9.61 -30.07 -10.59
CA SER A 492 10.85 -30.82 -10.74
C SER A 492 12.09 -29.95 -10.57
N ALA A 493 12.09 -28.73 -11.14
CA ALA A 493 13.18 -27.76 -10.98
C ALA A 493 13.42 -27.38 -9.50
N ILE A 494 12.36 -27.28 -8.71
CA ILE A 494 12.45 -27.07 -7.26
C ILE A 494 13.02 -28.33 -6.57
N LYS A 495 12.48 -29.50 -6.88
CA LYS A 495 12.91 -30.77 -6.26
C LYS A 495 14.39 -31.06 -6.47
N ILE A 496 14.94 -30.78 -7.64
CA ILE A 496 16.36 -31.06 -7.94
C ILE A 496 17.30 -29.93 -7.50
N GLY A 497 16.76 -28.72 -7.17
CA GLY A 497 17.51 -27.59 -6.64
C GLY A 497 17.99 -26.59 -7.68
N ILE A 498 17.42 -26.56 -8.89
CA ILE A 498 17.57 -25.41 -9.80
C ILE A 498 16.99 -24.17 -9.11
N LEU A 499 15.78 -24.32 -8.56
CA LEU A 499 15.15 -23.35 -7.66
C LEU A 499 15.26 -23.89 -6.24
N ASP A 500 16.09 -23.28 -5.38
CA ASP A 500 16.40 -23.80 -4.04
C ASP A 500 16.57 -22.66 -3.03
N THR A 501 16.29 -22.96 -1.76
CA THR A 501 16.50 -22.04 -0.63
C THR A 501 16.96 -22.82 0.60
N PRO A 502 17.76 -22.21 1.51
CA PRO A 502 18.22 -22.87 2.74
C PRO A 502 17.09 -23.41 3.61
N HIS A 503 15.91 -22.78 3.57
CA HIS A 503 14.73 -23.22 4.31
C HIS A 503 14.29 -24.67 3.99
N PHE A 504 14.63 -25.19 2.83
CA PHE A 504 14.26 -26.55 2.42
C PHE A 504 15.10 -27.65 3.05
N VAL A 505 16.14 -27.31 3.80
CA VAL A 505 16.95 -28.28 4.55
C VAL A 505 16.05 -29.21 5.40
N GLY A 506 16.22 -30.52 5.21
CA GLY A 506 15.44 -31.52 5.94
C GLY A 506 14.02 -31.78 5.41
N ASN A 507 13.53 -31.04 4.42
CA ASN A 507 12.28 -31.35 3.77
C ASN A 507 12.46 -32.59 2.84
N PRO A 508 11.71 -33.70 3.01
CA PRO A 508 11.92 -34.94 2.24
C PRO A 508 11.55 -34.80 0.75
N HIS A 509 10.84 -33.74 0.37
CA HIS A 509 10.35 -33.51 -0.99
C HIS A 509 11.18 -32.49 -1.79
N LEU A 510 12.16 -31.82 -1.15
CA LEU A 510 12.88 -30.67 -1.70
C LEU A 510 14.41 -30.83 -1.55
N CYS A 511 15.16 -29.96 -2.26
CA CYS A 511 16.62 -30.07 -2.28
C CYS A 511 17.27 -29.53 -1.00
N GLY A 512 17.13 -28.24 -0.70
CA GLY A 512 17.66 -27.58 0.50
C GLY A 512 19.17 -27.61 0.64
N LYS A 513 19.93 -27.66 -0.47
CA LYS A 513 21.40 -27.75 -0.47
C LYS A 513 22.09 -26.41 -0.69
N ILE A 514 21.37 -25.40 -1.13
CA ILE A 514 21.93 -24.08 -1.35
C ILE A 514 22.30 -23.45 0.00
N LYS A 515 23.43 -22.75 0.01
CA LYS A 515 23.82 -21.86 1.10
C LYS A 515 23.70 -20.41 0.62
N THR A 516 23.19 -19.54 1.46
CA THR A 516 23.08 -18.11 1.17
C THR A 516 23.69 -17.30 2.30
N ASN A 517 24.13 -16.06 2.00
CA ASN A 517 24.65 -15.15 3.01
C ASN A 517 24.37 -13.70 2.64
N LEU A 518 24.23 -12.88 3.67
CA LEU A 518 24.13 -11.43 3.55
C LEU A 518 25.53 -10.83 3.41
N ILE A 519 25.83 -10.23 2.28
CA ILE A 519 27.14 -9.62 1.99
C ILE A 519 26.89 -8.21 1.48
N ASN A 520 27.44 -7.20 2.15
CA ASN A 520 27.27 -5.78 1.81
C ASN A 520 25.80 -5.36 1.59
N GLY A 521 24.89 -5.90 2.40
CA GLY A 521 23.48 -5.58 2.37
C GLY A 521 22.66 -6.22 1.25
N ALA A 522 23.21 -7.23 0.55
CA ALA A 522 22.54 -8.04 -0.46
C ALA A 522 22.67 -9.53 -0.16
N TRP A 523 21.70 -10.32 -0.59
CA TRP A 523 21.70 -11.77 -0.39
C TRP A 523 22.26 -12.51 -1.61
N TYR A 524 23.28 -13.34 -1.36
CA TYR A 524 23.99 -14.12 -2.38
C TYR A 524 23.96 -15.60 -2.10
N ALA A 525 23.95 -16.42 -3.16
CA ALA A 525 24.34 -17.81 -3.07
C ALA A 525 25.85 -17.90 -2.80
N ILE A 526 26.28 -18.83 -1.94
CA ILE A 526 27.68 -19.03 -1.58
C ILE A 526 28.09 -20.49 -1.70
N ASP A 527 29.38 -20.73 -1.93
CA ASP A 527 29.99 -22.06 -1.88
C ASP A 527 30.23 -22.53 -0.42
N GLU A 528 30.80 -23.70 -0.26
CA GLU A 528 31.16 -24.28 1.04
C GLU A 528 32.26 -23.50 1.80
N TYR A 529 33.00 -22.67 1.10
CA TYR A 529 34.06 -21.82 1.67
C TYR A 529 33.56 -20.38 1.97
N GLY A 530 32.30 -20.06 1.64
CA GLY A 530 31.72 -18.74 1.83
C GLY A 530 31.94 -17.74 0.68
N ASN A 531 32.49 -18.20 -0.45
CA ASN A 531 32.64 -17.33 -1.63
C ASN A 531 31.31 -17.20 -2.37
N VAL A 532 31.07 -16.00 -2.93
CA VAL A 532 29.88 -15.76 -3.75
C VAL A 532 29.91 -16.63 -5.01
N LEU A 533 28.78 -17.28 -5.29
CA LEU A 533 28.56 -18.02 -6.52
C LEU A 533 27.63 -17.21 -7.44
N THR A 534 28.01 -17.05 -8.69
CA THR A 534 27.09 -16.63 -9.74
C THR A 534 26.12 -17.75 -10.10
N GLU A 535 24.97 -17.41 -10.66
CA GLU A 535 24.03 -18.44 -11.12
C GLU A 535 24.65 -19.35 -12.21
N LYS A 536 25.47 -18.79 -13.11
CA LYS A 536 26.21 -19.60 -14.10
C LYS A 536 27.09 -20.68 -13.47
N GLU A 537 27.79 -20.33 -12.39
CA GLU A 537 28.64 -21.29 -11.66
C GLU A 537 27.81 -22.32 -10.92
N ARG A 538 26.78 -21.88 -10.22
CA ARG A 538 25.88 -22.73 -9.45
C ARG A 538 25.14 -23.77 -10.32
N LEU A 539 24.71 -23.34 -11.50
CA LEU A 539 23.88 -24.14 -12.40
C LEU A 539 24.70 -25.16 -13.25
N LYS A 540 26.01 -24.99 -13.38
CA LYS A 540 26.87 -25.93 -14.15
C LYS A 540 26.65 -27.41 -13.79
N LYS A 541 26.47 -27.71 -12.50
CA LYS A 541 26.28 -29.08 -12.01
C LYS A 541 25.01 -29.79 -12.51
N PHE A 542 24.05 -29.07 -13.05
CA PHE A 542 22.79 -29.64 -13.56
C PHE A 542 22.87 -29.99 -15.06
N PHE A 543 23.90 -29.50 -15.76
CA PHE A 543 24.01 -29.61 -17.23
C PHE A 543 25.39 -30.13 -17.67
N SER A 544 26.24 -30.57 -16.72
CA SER A 544 27.54 -31.21 -16.97
C SER A 544 27.39 -32.70 -17.24
#